data_17bffee26103be340f754838ae7324b9
#
_entry.id   17bffee26103be340f754838ae7324b9
#
_cell.length_a   1.000
_cell.length_b   1.000
_cell.length_c   1.000
_cell.angle_alpha   90.00
_cell.angle_beta   90.00
_cell.angle_gamma   90.00
#
_symmetry.space_group_name_H-M   'P 1'
#
loop_
_entity.id
_entity.type
_entity.pdbx_description
1 polymer ?
#
loop_
_entity_poly.entity_id
_entity_poly.type
_entity_poly.pdbx_seq_one_letter_code
_entity_poly.pdbx_strand_id
1 'polypeptide(L)'
;MVKEAILYEKLSNNKVRCTACARYCELKEEQIGLCGIRGNQNGKLDLFVYGKVIAGHVDPIEKKPVTHYYPGSKIYSIATTGCNWLCKYCQNYDISQRRKIEGTDMTPEEVVQTAVDTGADGIAYTYNEPSIFIEFARDCGVVAHQKNLFNIFVSNGYDTPGSVKMMGEFLDTITVDFKGSAEPEFIRKFIGVPDPQPIFDTLLEIRDKTKIHVEITDLIVPQVGDSLEYAEKLCRFVYDEFGDRKSVV
;
A
#
# COMPACT_ATOMS: atom_id res chain seq x y z
N MET A 1 -9.49 -5.32 15.97
CA MET A 1 -10.70 -4.51 16.27
C MET A 1 -11.40 -4.15 14.96
N VAL A 2 -12.71 -3.91 14.93
CA VAL A 2 -13.41 -3.34 13.76
C VAL A 2 -13.52 -1.84 13.98
N LYS A 3 -13.22 -1.05 12.92
CA LYS A 3 -13.33 0.42 12.97
C LYS A 3 -13.98 0.93 11.70
N GLU A 4 -14.90 1.91 11.81
CA GLU A 4 -15.47 2.58 10.64
C GLU A 4 -14.34 3.22 9.83
N ALA A 5 -14.29 2.92 8.52
CA ALA A 5 -13.32 3.47 7.60
C ALA A 5 -13.60 4.96 7.33
N ILE A 6 -12.57 5.70 6.92
CA ILE A 6 -12.69 7.12 6.58
C ILE A 6 -12.88 7.30 5.07
N LEU A 7 -12.18 6.49 4.28
CA LEU A 7 -12.15 6.63 2.83
C LEU A 7 -13.31 5.87 2.17
N TYR A 8 -14.50 6.46 2.20
CA TYR A 8 -15.67 5.97 1.47
C TYR A 8 -16.74 7.06 1.26
N GLU A 9 -17.62 6.79 0.33
CA GLU A 9 -18.80 7.60 0.01
C GLU A 9 -20.07 6.80 0.28
N LYS A 10 -21.09 7.45 0.85
CA LYS A 10 -22.43 6.87 0.98
C LYS A 10 -23.18 7.01 -0.33
N LEU A 11 -23.78 5.92 -0.79
CA LEU A 11 -24.62 5.89 -1.99
C LEU A 11 -26.08 5.62 -1.58
N SER A 12 -26.99 5.67 -2.58
CA SER A 12 -28.40 5.32 -2.35
C SER A 12 -28.57 3.85 -1.91
N ASN A 13 -29.70 3.56 -1.24
CA ASN A 13 -30.09 2.21 -0.81
C ASN A 13 -29.04 1.51 0.10
N ASN A 14 -28.52 2.24 1.08
CA ASN A 14 -27.50 1.73 2.02
C ASN A 14 -26.24 1.17 1.35
N LYS A 15 -25.96 1.51 0.11
CA LYS A 15 -24.69 1.19 -0.54
C LYS A 15 -23.60 2.15 -0.12
N VAL A 16 -22.37 1.69 -0.19
CA VAL A 16 -21.18 2.52 -0.01
C VAL A 16 -20.21 2.28 -1.17
N ARG A 17 -19.42 3.31 -1.52
CA ARG A 17 -18.29 3.19 -2.41
C ARG A 17 -17.00 3.37 -1.61
N CYS A 18 -16.18 2.34 -1.56
CA CYS A 18 -14.85 2.44 -0.96
C CYS A 18 -13.93 3.28 -1.86
N THR A 19 -13.23 4.24 -1.27
CA THR A 19 -12.30 5.15 -1.96
C THR A 19 -10.85 5.03 -1.45
N ALA A 20 -10.51 3.93 -0.77
CA ALA A 20 -9.15 3.70 -0.27
C ALA A 20 -8.16 3.27 -1.37
N CYS A 21 -8.64 2.68 -2.46
CA CYS A 21 -7.82 2.32 -3.62
C CYS A 21 -8.64 2.46 -4.90
N ALA A 22 -7.96 2.48 -6.05
CA ALA A 22 -8.57 2.69 -7.36
C ALA A 22 -9.46 1.53 -7.86
N ARG A 23 -9.76 0.54 -7.01
CA ARG A 23 -10.82 -0.44 -7.26
C ARG A 23 -12.21 0.17 -7.14
N TYR A 24 -12.39 1.22 -6.34
CA TYR A 24 -13.66 1.90 -6.11
C TYR A 24 -14.84 0.94 -5.89
N CYS A 25 -14.64 -0.08 -5.04
CA CYS A 25 -15.65 -1.12 -4.81
C CYS A 25 -16.97 -0.51 -4.33
N GLU A 26 -18.06 -0.72 -5.10
CA GLU A 26 -19.42 -0.42 -4.68
C GLU A 26 -20.01 -1.62 -3.95
N LEU A 27 -20.35 -1.45 -2.70
CA LEU A 27 -20.75 -2.53 -1.81
C LEU A 27 -22.19 -2.32 -1.33
N LYS A 28 -23.04 -3.31 -1.59
CA LYS A 28 -24.35 -3.43 -0.94
C LYS A 28 -24.14 -3.80 0.53
N GLU A 29 -25.20 -3.72 1.31
CA GLU A 29 -25.20 -4.18 2.70
C GLU A 29 -24.66 -5.61 2.82
N GLU A 30 -23.83 -5.86 3.83
CA GLU A 30 -23.10 -7.10 4.12
C GLU A 30 -22.08 -7.54 3.05
N GLN A 31 -21.88 -6.77 1.98
CA GLN A 31 -20.84 -7.08 0.99
C GLN A 31 -19.45 -6.63 1.46
N ILE A 32 -18.47 -7.46 1.11
CA ILE A 32 -17.04 -7.22 1.38
C ILE A 32 -16.35 -6.89 0.06
N GLY A 33 -15.46 -5.90 0.09
CA GLY A 33 -14.64 -5.50 -1.05
C GLY A 33 -13.66 -6.57 -1.52
N LEU A 34 -13.09 -6.39 -2.71
CA LEU A 34 -12.14 -7.34 -3.31
C LEU A 34 -10.97 -7.66 -2.38
N CYS A 35 -10.50 -6.70 -1.61
CA CYS A 35 -9.39 -6.88 -0.66
C CYS A 35 -9.72 -7.85 0.49
N GLY A 36 -10.99 -8.14 0.76
CA GLY A 36 -11.43 -9.05 1.81
C GLY A 36 -11.48 -8.47 3.22
N ILE A 37 -11.14 -7.19 3.41
CA ILE A 37 -10.96 -6.60 4.75
C ILE A 37 -11.78 -5.32 5.00
N ARG A 38 -12.45 -4.81 3.97
CA ARG A 38 -13.38 -3.68 4.08
C ARG A 38 -14.76 -4.14 3.64
N GLY A 39 -15.78 -3.83 4.40
CA GLY A 39 -17.14 -4.26 4.10
C GLY A 39 -18.18 -3.26 4.55
N ASN A 40 -19.34 -3.29 3.87
CA ASN A 40 -20.49 -2.46 4.21
C ASN A 40 -21.29 -3.11 5.34
N GLN A 41 -21.44 -2.39 6.44
CA GLN A 41 -22.29 -2.76 7.58
C GLN A 41 -23.29 -1.62 7.83
N ASN A 42 -24.56 -1.85 7.55
CA ASN A 42 -25.64 -0.86 7.78
C ASN A 42 -25.39 0.50 7.09
N GLY A 43 -24.88 0.53 5.85
CA GLY A 43 -24.59 1.78 5.12
C GLY A 43 -23.33 2.52 5.58
N LYS A 44 -22.45 1.85 6.32
CA LYS A 44 -21.12 2.31 6.72
C LYS A 44 -20.06 1.32 6.23
N LEU A 45 -18.91 1.84 5.84
CA LEU A 45 -17.78 1.00 5.48
C LEU A 45 -16.93 0.72 6.71
N ASP A 46 -16.80 -0.54 7.08
CA ASP A 46 -15.95 -0.99 8.18
C ASP A 46 -14.62 -1.56 7.68
N LEU A 47 -13.54 -1.27 8.39
CA LEU A 47 -12.23 -1.89 8.29
C LEU A 47 -12.15 -3.00 9.36
N PHE A 48 -12.19 -4.25 8.92
CA PHE A 48 -12.23 -5.42 9.81
C PHE A 48 -10.89 -5.78 10.45
N VAL A 49 -9.80 -5.31 9.87
CA VAL A 49 -8.42 -5.62 10.32
C VAL A 49 -7.75 -4.46 11.06
N TYR A 50 -8.51 -3.47 11.52
CA TYR A 50 -7.93 -2.39 12.30
C TYR A 50 -7.28 -2.95 13.56
N GLY A 51 -5.96 -2.74 13.69
CA GLY A 51 -5.18 -3.27 14.81
C GLY A 51 -4.89 -4.77 14.73
N LYS A 52 -5.17 -5.47 13.61
CA LYS A 52 -4.84 -6.89 13.44
C LYS A 52 -3.56 -7.05 12.64
N VAL A 53 -2.44 -7.23 13.35
CA VAL A 53 -1.12 -7.41 12.75
C VAL A 53 -0.87 -8.91 12.53
N ILE A 54 -0.73 -9.33 11.26
CA ILE A 54 -0.51 -10.75 10.91
C ILE A 54 0.97 -11.08 10.78
N ALA A 55 1.80 -10.10 10.50
CA ALA A 55 3.26 -10.23 10.41
C ALA A 55 3.93 -9.01 11.02
N GLY A 56 5.04 -9.24 11.75
CA GLY A 56 5.86 -8.19 12.34
C GLY A 56 7.32 -8.65 12.40
N HIS A 57 8.23 -7.99 11.65
CA HIS A 57 9.65 -8.34 11.59
C HIS A 57 10.52 -7.09 11.50
N VAL A 58 11.74 -7.17 12.06
CA VAL A 58 12.76 -6.13 11.85
C VAL A 58 13.62 -6.52 10.65
N ASP A 59 13.69 -5.65 9.69
CA ASP A 59 14.43 -5.83 8.44
C ASP A 59 15.32 -4.59 8.15
N PRO A 60 16.42 -4.71 7.38
CA PRO A 60 17.08 -3.55 6.80
C PRO A 60 16.16 -2.84 5.80
N ILE A 61 16.29 -1.51 5.69
CA ILE A 61 15.44 -0.68 4.82
C ILE A 61 15.55 -1.10 3.34
N GLU A 62 16.71 -1.56 2.91
CA GLU A 62 16.97 -2.00 1.55
C GLU A 62 16.12 -3.23 1.16
N LYS A 63 15.68 -4.01 2.15
CA LYS A 63 14.72 -5.11 1.92
C LYS A 63 13.30 -4.61 1.62
N LYS A 64 13.05 -3.32 1.82
CA LYS A 64 11.80 -2.62 1.44
C LYS A 64 11.92 -1.91 0.09
N PRO A 65 12.81 -2.32 -0.77
CA PRO A 65 13.49 -1.65 -1.87
C PRO A 65 13.47 -0.10 -1.79
N VAL A 66 13.91 0.40 -0.64
CA VAL A 66 14.16 1.83 -0.39
C VAL A 66 15.66 1.98 -0.19
N THR A 67 16.33 2.60 -1.14
CA THR A 67 17.79 2.63 -1.23
C THR A 67 18.40 4.02 -0.99
N HIS A 68 17.60 5.07 -1.15
CA HIS A 68 18.05 6.46 -1.05
C HIS A 68 17.55 7.19 0.19
N TYR A 69 16.52 6.67 0.85
CA TYR A 69 15.96 7.24 2.08
C TYR A 69 16.56 6.56 3.31
N TYR A 70 17.42 7.25 4.04
CA TYR A 70 18.14 6.75 5.23
C TYR A 70 18.73 5.33 5.09
N PRO A 71 19.64 5.09 4.13
CA PRO A 71 20.21 3.77 3.88
C PRO A 71 20.91 3.21 5.14
N GLY A 72 20.79 1.90 5.34
CA GLY A 72 21.32 1.20 6.51
C GLY A 72 20.42 1.20 7.74
N SER A 73 19.23 1.85 7.66
CA SER A 73 18.27 1.88 8.77
C SER A 73 17.63 0.52 9.03
N LYS A 74 17.26 0.26 10.30
CA LYS A 74 16.47 -0.90 10.72
C LYS A 74 14.99 -0.53 10.75
N ILE A 75 14.16 -1.35 10.14
CA ILE A 75 12.75 -1.05 9.96
C ILE A 75 11.88 -2.14 10.56
N TYR A 76 10.97 -1.77 11.46
CA TYR A 76 9.92 -2.66 11.93
C TYR A 76 8.81 -2.73 10.88
N SER A 77 8.66 -3.89 10.26
CA SER A 77 7.76 -4.11 9.12
C SER A 77 6.51 -4.84 9.56
N ILE A 78 5.34 -4.30 9.26
CA ILE A 78 4.06 -4.88 9.63
C ILE A 78 3.15 -5.10 8.42
N ALA A 79 2.23 -6.05 8.55
CA ALA A 79 1.15 -6.33 7.61
C ALA A 79 -0.17 -6.61 8.33
N THR A 80 -1.26 -6.39 7.61
CA THR A 80 -2.57 -7.00 7.90
C THR A 80 -2.85 -8.12 6.91
N THR A 81 -4.01 -8.76 6.96
CA THR A 81 -4.47 -9.65 5.90
C THR A 81 -5.11 -8.87 4.76
N GLY A 82 -5.24 -9.54 3.58
CA GLY A 82 -5.90 -8.98 2.40
C GLY A 82 -4.97 -8.24 1.44
N CYS A 83 -5.45 -7.98 0.22
CA CYS A 83 -4.79 -7.16 -0.80
C CYS A 83 -5.81 -6.73 -1.86
N ASN A 84 -5.61 -5.57 -2.48
CA ASN A 84 -6.45 -5.08 -3.58
C ASN A 84 -6.05 -5.67 -4.94
N TRP A 85 -4.91 -6.39 -5.03
CA TRP A 85 -4.45 -7.12 -6.20
C TRP A 85 -4.55 -8.63 -6.01
N LEU A 86 -4.56 -9.38 -7.13
CA LEU A 86 -4.72 -10.83 -7.17
C LEU A 86 -3.53 -11.48 -7.89
N CYS A 87 -2.32 -11.05 -7.57
CA CYS A 87 -1.09 -11.51 -8.23
C CYS A 87 -0.98 -13.04 -8.19
N LYS A 88 -0.89 -13.68 -9.36
CA LYS A 88 -0.80 -15.15 -9.49
C LYS A 88 0.48 -15.74 -8.89
N TYR A 89 1.51 -14.92 -8.72
CA TYR A 89 2.82 -15.31 -8.17
C TYR A 89 3.11 -14.63 -6.83
N CYS A 90 2.07 -14.24 -6.06
CA CYS A 90 2.26 -13.54 -4.80
C CYS A 90 3.04 -14.40 -3.81
N GLN A 91 4.25 -13.94 -3.43
CA GLN A 91 5.06 -14.64 -2.42
C GLN A 91 4.41 -14.62 -1.02
N ASN A 92 3.55 -13.63 -0.76
CA ASN A 92 2.82 -13.46 0.49
C ASN A 92 1.36 -13.93 0.36
N TYR A 93 1.10 -14.96 -0.47
CA TYR A 93 -0.25 -15.47 -0.76
C TYR A 93 -1.05 -15.76 0.51
N ASP A 94 -0.39 -16.36 1.50
CA ASP A 94 -1.05 -16.80 2.74
C ASP A 94 -1.69 -15.67 3.54
N ILE A 95 -1.11 -14.48 3.52
CA ILE A 95 -1.67 -13.31 4.21
C ILE A 95 -2.49 -12.41 3.28
N SER A 96 -2.11 -12.32 2.00
CA SER A 96 -2.72 -11.38 1.06
C SER A 96 -3.96 -11.91 0.35
N GLN A 97 -4.06 -13.23 0.09
CA GLN A 97 -5.10 -13.79 -0.79
C GLN A 97 -6.15 -14.65 -0.06
N ARG A 98 -5.87 -15.11 1.15
CA ARG A 98 -6.81 -15.99 1.91
C ARG A 98 -8.08 -15.29 2.36
N ARG A 99 -8.09 -13.96 2.46
CA ARG A 99 -9.25 -13.15 2.88
C ARG A 99 -9.83 -13.54 4.24
N LYS A 100 -8.99 -14.02 5.14
CA LYS A 100 -9.36 -14.31 6.53
C LYS A 100 -8.99 -13.13 7.40
N ILE A 101 -9.86 -12.80 8.35
CA ILE A 101 -9.61 -11.74 9.33
C ILE A 101 -8.83 -12.37 10.49
N GLU A 102 -7.51 -12.34 10.39
CA GLU A 102 -6.57 -12.95 11.33
C GLU A 102 -5.47 -11.93 11.71
N GLY A 103 -4.80 -12.18 12.82
CA GLY A 103 -3.68 -11.38 13.31
C GLY A 103 -3.74 -11.15 14.81
N THR A 104 -2.62 -10.75 15.38
CA THR A 104 -2.52 -10.31 16.78
C THR A 104 -3.15 -8.93 16.91
N ASP A 105 -4.02 -8.76 17.90
CA ASP A 105 -4.59 -7.44 18.21
C ASP A 105 -3.50 -6.55 18.81
N MET A 106 -3.24 -5.41 18.16
CA MET A 106 -2.28 -4.38 18.59
C MET A 106 -2.87 -3.00 18.37
N THR A 107 -2.73 -2.14 19.36
CA THR A 107 -3.04 -0.72 19.19
C THR A 107 -1.91 -0.02 18.40
N PRO A 108 -2.14 1.19 17.85
CA PRO A 108 -1.08 1.99 17.25
C PRO A 108 0.12 2.20 18.19
N GLU A 109 -0.13 2.44 19.46
CA GLU A 109 0.88 2.66 20.49
C GLU A 109 1.73 1.39 20.72
N GLU A 110 1.12 0.20 20.75
CA GLU A 110 1.81 -1.08 20.91
C GLU A 110 2.67 -1.41 19.69
N VAL A 111 2.22 -1.10 18.48
CA VAL A 111 3.02 -1.23 17.25
C VAL A 111 4.26 -0.34 17.33
N VAL A 112 4.07 0.92 17.69
CA VAL A 112 5.16 1.89 17.80
C VAL A 112 6.12 1.53 18.93
N GLN A 113 5.59 1.09 20.09
CA GLN A 113 6.42 0.66 21.21
C GLN A 113 7.28 -0.54 20.82
N THR A 114 6.71 -1.50 20.09
CA THR A 114 7.47 -2.65 19.57
C THR A 114 8.62 -2.20 18.64
N ALA A 115 8.39 -1.22 17.77
CA ALA A 115 9.44 -0.65 16.92
C ALA A 115 10.55 -0.01 17.75
N VAL A 116 10.20 0.77 18.78
CA VAL A 116 11.18 1.38 19.71
C VAL A 116 11.97 0.31 20.45
N ASP A 117 11.32 -0.70 21.02
CA ASP A 117 11.94 -1.75 21.83
C ASP A 117 12.90 -2.63 21.01
N THR A 118 12.64 -2.76 19.70
CA THR A 118 13.51 -3.50 18.77
C THR A 118 14.64 -2.64 18.19
N GLY A 119 14.71 -1.36 18.54
CA GLY A 119 15.71 -0.44 18.05
C GLY A 119 15.56 -0.13 16.55
N ALA A 120 14.32 -0.11 16.06
CA ALA A 120 14.04 0.29 14.69
C ALA A 120 14.07 1.82 14.55
N ASP A 121 14.49 2.30 13.39
CA ASP A 121 14.54 3.71 13.01
C ASP A 121 13.21 4.18 12.37
N GLY A 122 12.39 3.22 11.91
CA GLY A 122 11.12 3.49 11.27
C GLY A 122 10.19 2.27 11.20
N ILE A 123 8.97 2.50 10.69
CA ILE A 123 7.96 1.48 10.50
C ILE A 123 7.62 1.37 9.02
N ALA A 124 7.63 0.13 8.48
CA ALA A 124 7.15 -0.15 7.14
C ALA A 124 5.82 -0.90 7.18
N TYR A 125 4.85 -0.37 6.45
CA TYR A 125 3.58 -1.02 6.16
C TYR A 125 3.76 -1.73 4.82
N THR A 126 3.80 -3.07 4.83
CA THR A 126 4.33 -3.87 3.71
C THR A 126 3.74 -5.29 3.68
N TYR A 127 4.33 -6.19 2.88
CA TYR A 127 3.97 -7.59 2.63
C TYR A 127 2.65 -7.78 1.88
N ASN A 128 1.61 -7.01 2.18
CA ASN A 128 0.39 -6.83 1.40
C ASN A 128 0.26 -5.36 0.98
N GLU A 129 -0.88 -4.94 0.48
CA GLU A 129 -1.09 -3.54 0.10
C GLU A 129 -1.47 -2.69 1.32
N PRO A 130 -0.66 -1.68 1.71
CA PRO A 130 -0.95 -0.87 2.89
C PRO A 130 -2.13 0.07 2.74
N SER A 131 -2.47 0.53 1.54
CA SER A 131 -3.59 1.45 1.31
C SER A 131 -4.94 0.87 1.72
N ILE A 132 -5.08 -0.47 1.73
CA ILE A 132 -6.33 -1.09 2.15
C ILE A 132 -6.58 -1.01 3.66
N PHE A 133 -5.54 -0.74 4.46
CA PHE A 133 -5.64 -0.53 5.91
C PHE A 133 -5.04 0.82 6.34
N ILE A 134 -5.12 1.81 5.47
CA ILE A 134 -4.45 3.10 5.62
C ILE A 134 -4.84 3.85 6.91
N GLU A 135 -6.07 3.71 7.41
CA GLU A 135 -6.51 4.34 8.65
C GLU A 135 -5.70 3.82 9.85
N PHE A 136 -5.42 2.51 9.89
CA PHE A 136 -4.55 1.95 10.93
C PHE A 136 -3.09 2.37 10.75
N ALA A 137 -2.61 2.35 9.50
CA ALA A 137 -1.25 2.82 9.19
C ALA A 137 -1.06 4.29 9.56
N ARG A 138 -2.04 5.16 9.27
CA ARG A 138 -2.00 6.58 9.66
C ARG A 138 -1.94 6.74 11.17
N ASP A 139 -2.81 6.05 11.90
CA ASP A 139 -2.86 6.17 13.35
C ASP A 139 -1.54 5.69 13.99
N CYS A 140 -0.92 4.61 13.48
CA CYS A 140 0.44 4.20 13.86
C CYS A 140 1.48 5.27 13.49
N GLY A 141 1.42 5.79 12.27
CA GLY A 141 2.41 6.74 11.74
C GLY A 141 2.44 8.06 12.50
N VAL A 142 1.28 8.56 12.91
CA VAL A 142 1.19 9.76 13.75
C VAL A 142 1.86 9.53 15.11
N VAL A 143 1.67 8.37 15.72
CA VAL A 143 2.34 8.00 16.99
C VAL A 143 3.84 7.78 16.78
N ALA A 144 4.24 7.18 15.64
CA ALA A 144 5.63 6.95 15.27
C ALA A 144 6.42 8.27 15.17
N HIS A 145 5.87 9.29 14.54
CA HIS A 145 6.49 10.62 14.48
C HIS A 145 6.74 11.24 15.86
N GLN A 146 5.86 11.00 16.83
CA GLN A 146 6.08 11.46 18.23
C GLN A 146 7.27 10.76 18.90
N LYS A 147 7.72 9.63 18.36
CA LYS A 147 8.88 8.86 18.81
C LYS A 147 10.10 9.03 17.89
N ASN A 148 10.05 9.97 16.95
CA ASN A 148 11.08 10.20 15.91
C ASN A 148 11.35 8.98 15.03
N LEU A 149 10.34 8.14 14.81
CA LEU A 149 10.38 7.07 13.83
C LEU A 149 9.76 7.56 12.52
N PHE A 150 10.33 7.18 11.38
CA PHE A 150 9.76 7.49 10.07
C PHE A 150 8.89 6.34 9.55
N ASN A 151 8.05 6.65 8.56
CA ASN A 151 7.02 5.75 8.04
C ASN A 151 7.23 5.45 6.56
N ILE A 152 7.16 4.18 6.19
CA ILE A 152 7.38 3.68 4.83
C ILE A 152 6.16 2.92 4.34
N PHE A 153 5.71 3.20 3.11
CA PHE A 153 4.85 2.29 2.35
C PHE A 153 5.66 1.51 1.32
N VAL A 154 5.43 0.20 1.28
CA VAL A 154 5.76 -0.65 0.14
C VAL A 154 4.44 -0.98 -0.53
N SER A 155 4.11 -0.25 -1.58
CA SER A 155 2.79 -0.19 -2.17
C SER A 155 2.81 -0.56 -3.65
N ASN A 156 1.70 -1.07 -4.14
CA ASN A 156 1.49 -1.26 -5.57
C ASN A 156 1.02 0.03 -6.29
N GLY A 157 0.82 1.12 -5.56
CA GLY A 157 0.45 2.42 -6.10
C GLY A 157 -0.95 2.51 -6.73
N TYR A 158 -1.80 1.51 -6.53
CA TYR A 158 -3.16 1.53 -7.11
C TYR A 158 -4.12 2.30 -6.20
N ASP A 159 -3.82 3.57 -5.98
CA ASP A 159 -4.40 4.44 -4.98
C ASP A 159 -5.43 5.45 -5.53
N THR A 160 -5.95 6.29 -4.67
CA THR A 160 -6.87 7.38 -5.02
C THR A 160 -6.31 8.71 -4.53
N PRO A 161 -6.78 9.85 -5.04
CA PRO A 161 -6.42 11.15 -4.47
C PRO A 161 -6.74 11.27 -2.98
N GLY A 162 -7.81 10.59 -2.51
CA GLY A 162 -8.17 10.55 -1.10
C GLY A 162 -7.16 9.81 -0.22
N SER A 163 -6.66 8.66 -0.69
CA SER A 163 -5.60 7.93 0.02
C SER A 163 -4.26 8.66 -0.03
N VAL A 164 -3.89 9.25 -1.16
CA VAL A 164 -2.67 10.07 -1.26
C VAL A 164 -2.71 11.26 -0.30
N LYS A 165 -3.86 11.94 -0.20
CA LYS A 165 -4.03 13.01 0.78
C LYS A 165 -3.82 12.51 2.21
N MET A 166 -4.37 11.34 2.56
CA MET A 166 -4.19 10.75 3.89
C MET A 166 -2.74 10.31 4.12
N MET A 167 -2.04 9.74 3.11
CA MET A 167 -0.61 9.44 3.18
C MET A 167 0.21 10.68 3.54
N GLY A 168 -0.11 11.84 2.96
CA GLY A 168 0.56 13.11 3.25
C GLY A 168 0.49 13.57 4.71
N GLU A 169 -0.36 12.97 5.54
CA GLU A 169 -0.48 13.29 6.97
C GLU A 169 0.59 12.59 7.82
N PHE A 170 1.18 11.48 7.35
CA PHE A 170 2.05 10.64 8.20
C PHE A 170 3.19 9.93 7.47
N LEU A 171 3.14 9.81 6.14
CA LEU A 171 4.09 9.00 5.39
C LEU A 171 5.31 9.83 4.98
N ASP A 172 6.50 9.29 5.19
CA ASP A 172 7.78 9.94 4.87
C ASP A 172 8.33 9.46 3.53
N THR A 173 8.20 8.16 3.24
CA THR A 173 8.67 7.59 1.97
C THR A 173 7.75 6.46 1.49
N ILE A 174 7.69 6.31 0.18
CA ILE A 174 6.99 5.23 -0.49
C ILE A 174 7.87 4.61 -1.56
N THR A 175 7.90 3.29 -1.63
CA THR A 175 8.34 2.60 -2.84
C THR A 175 7.12 2.06 -3.56
N VAL A 176 6.98 2.44 -4.84
CA VAL A 176 5.89 1.95 -5.70
C VAL A 176 6.40 0.80 -6.55
N ASP A 177 5.79 -0.35 -6.34
CA ASP A 177 6.23 -1.62 -6.89
C ASP A 177 5.49 -1.94 -8.19
N PHE A 178 6.07 -1.51 -9.31
CA PHE A 178 5.60 -1.88 -10.64
C PHE A 178 5.82 -3.37 -10.90
N LYS A 179 4.99 -3.94 -11.77
CA LYS A 179 5.03 -5.35 -12.15
C LYS A 179 4.99 -5.44 -13.68
N GLY A 180 6.05 -6.02 -14.28
CA GLY A 180 6.16 -6.14 -15.73
C GLY A 180 6.05 -4.78 -16.42
N SER A 181 6.72 -3.76 -15.85
CA SER A 181 6.74 -2.38 -16.34
C SER A 181 5.35 -1.78 -16.63
N ALA A 182 4.33 -2.23 -15.88
CA ALA A 182 2.93 -1.86 -16.09
C ALA A 182 2.38 -2.21 -17.48
N GLU A 183 2.91 -3.23 -18.17
CA GLU A 183 2.34 -3.71 -19.42
C GLU A 183 0.87 -4.11 -19.23
N PRO A 184 -0.09 -3.53 -19.98
CA PRO A 184 -1.52 -3.73 -19.71
C PRO A 184 -1.99 -5.18 -19.80
N GLU A 185 -1.41 -5.98 -20.71
CA GLU A 185 -1.75 -7.39 -20.83
C GLU A 185 -1.24 -8.19 -19.62
N PHE A 186 0.01 -7.95 -19.21
CA PHE A 186 0.59 -8.56 -18.02
C PHE A 186 -0.22 -8.21 -16.77
N ILE A 187 -0.50 -6.93 -16.55
CA ILE A 187 -1.28 -6.44 -15.40
C ILE A 187 -2.67 -7.09 -15.34
N ARG A 188 -3.37 -7.16 -16.45
CA ARG A 188 -4.69 -7.79 -16.52
C ARG A 188 -4.64 -9.30 -16.24
N LYS A 189 -3.68 -10.01 -16.85
CA LYS A 189 -3.60 -11.47 -16.82
C LYS A 189 -3.01 -12.02 -15.52
N PHE A 190 -1.98 -11.38 -14.98
CA PHE A 190 -1.20 -11.90 -13.86
C PHE A 190 -1.46 -11.17 -12.54
N ILE A 191 -1.91 -9.93 -12.58
CA ILE A 191 -2.20 -9.10 -11.41
C ILE A 191 -3.73 -9.00 -11.15
N GLY A 192 -4.54 -9.15 -12.20
CA GLY A 192 -6.00 -9.06 -12.10
C GLY A 192 -6.51 -7.62 -11.97
N VAL A 193 -5.82 -6.68 -12.59
CA VAL A 193 -6.18 -5.25 -12.64
C VAL A 193 -6.54 -4.90 -14.09
N PRO A 194 -7.62 -4.16 -14.34
CA PRO A 194 -8.06 -3.86 -15.70
C PRO A 194 -7.16 -2.87 -16.42
N ASP A 195 -6.58 -1.91 -15.69
CA ASP A 195 -5.82 -0.80 -16.24
C ASP A 195 -4.70 -0.38 -15.28
N PRO A 196 -3.44 -0.22 -15.73
CA PRO A 196 -2.34 0.28 -14.92
C PRO A 196 -2.35 1.80 -14.69
N GLN A 197 -3.15 2.58 -15.43
CA GLN A 197 -3.14 4.05 -15.38
C GLN A 197 -3.22 4.62 -13.95
N PRO A 198 -4.04 4.09 -13.03
CA PRO A 198 -4.10 4.60 -11.66
C PRO A 198 -2.77 4.58 -10.90
N ILE A 199 -1.81 3.71 -11.27
CA ILE A 199 -0.48 3.70 -10.66
C ILE A 199 0.30 4.97 -11.03
N PHE A 200 0.25 5.35 -12.30
CA PHE A 200 0.89 6.57 -12.81
C PHE A 200 0.21 7.82 -12.21
N ASP A 201 -1.13 7.84 -12.17
CA ASP A 201 -1.89 8.94 -11.59
C ASP A 201 -1.56 9.13 -10.11
N THR A 202 -1.41 8.04 -9.36
CA THR A 202 -0.97 8.04 -7.95
C THR A 202 0.40 8.68 -7.78
N LEU A 203 1.37 8.30 -8.61
CA LEU A 203 2.71 8.87 -8.57
C LEU A 203 2.71 10.38 -8.82
N LEU A 204 1.94 10.84 -9.82
CA LEU A 204 1.79 12.27 -10.10
C LEU A 204 1.11 13.01 -8.94
N GLU A 205 0.05 12.43 -8.36
CA GLU A 205 -0.63 13.02 -7.21
C GLU A 205 0.28 13.12 -5.98
N ILE A 206 1.10 12.08 -5.70
CA ILE A 206 2.09 12.12 -4.62
C ILE A 206 3.11 13.24 -4.87
N ARG A 207 3.67 13.33 -6.09
CA ARG A 207 4.64 14.35 -6.48
C ARG A 207 4.08 15.76 -6.28
N ASP A 208 2.86 16.00 -6.74
CA ASP A 208 2.28 17.34 -6.82
C ASP A 208 1.66 17.81 -5.49
N LYS A 209 1.21 16.89 -4.64
CA LYS A 209 0.39 17.20 -3.46
C LYS A 209 1.07 16.88 -2.13
N THR A 210 2.21 16.20 -2.14
CA THR A 210 2.85 15.76 -0.90
C THR A 210 4.35 16.09 -0.89
N LYS A 211 4.99 15.79 0.24
CA LYS A 211 6.46 15.85 0.39
C LYS A 211 7.06 14.45 0.53
N ILE A 212 6.28 13.41 0.29
CA ILE A 212 6.70 12.02 0.43
C ILE A 212 7.85 11.75 -0.55
N HIS A 213 8.94 11.19 -0.04
CA HIS A 213 10.01 10.67 -0.89
C HIS A 213 9.52 9.45 -1.66
N VAL A 214 9.75 9.42 -2.98
CA VAL A 214 9.27 8.35 -3.84
C VAL A 214 10.45 7.58 -4.40
N GLU A 215 10.41 6.25 -4.28
CA GLU A 215 11.25 5.33 -5.04
C GLU A 215 10.35 4.40 -5.86
N ILE A 216 10.88 3.86 -6.94
CA ILE A 216 10.13 3.00 -7.85
C ILE A 216 10.91 1.70 -8.04
N THR A 217 10.20 0.58 -7.88
CA THR A 217 10.72 -0.76 -8.15
C THR A 217 9.93 -1.37 -9.29
N ASP A 218 10.60 -2.06 -10.23
CA ASP A 218 9.93 -2.82 -11.29
C ASP A 218 10.32 -4.29 -11.24
N LEU A 219 9.33 -5.15 -10.99
CA LEU A 219 9.53 -6.60 -11.02
C LEU A 219 9.40 -7.11 -12.45
N ILE A 220 10.52 -7.45 -13.05
CA ILE A 220 10.58 -8.06 -14.36
C ILE A 220 10.33 -9.56 -14.25
N VAL A 221 9.34 -10.06 -15.00
CA VAL A 221 8.98 -11.48 -15.02
C VAL A 221 9.34 -12.06 -16.39
N PRO A 222 10.41 -12.87 -16.51
CA PRO A 222 10.87 -13.40 -17.79
C PRO A 222 9.75 -14.07 -18.60
N GLN A 223 9.76 -13.87 -19.90
CA GLN A 223 8.83 -14.41 -20.91
C GLN A 223 7.42 -13.83 -20.91
N VAL A 224 7.00 -13.12 -19.87
CA VAL A 224 5.58 -12.65 -19.76
C VAL A 224 5.45 -11.21 -19.29
N GLY A 225 6.46 -10.64 -18.65
CA GLY A 225 6.47 -9.28 -18.13
C GLY A 225 7.89 -8.70 -18.21
N ASP A 226 8.55 -8.86 -19.36
CA ASP A 226 9.92 -8.41 -19.64
C ASP A 226 10.00 -7.60 -20.95
N SER A 227 8.91 -6.95 -21.31
CA SER A 227 8.85 -6.11 -22.52
C SER A 227 9.76 -4.90 -22.41
N LEU A 228 10.79 -4.84 -23.24
CA LEU A 228 11.70 -3.68 -23.30
C LEU A 228 10.98 -2.39 -23.69
N GLU A 229 9.94 -2.47 -24.52
CA GLU A 229 9.14 -1.31 -24.90
C GLU A 229 8.45 -0.67 -23.69
N TYR A 230 7.84 -1.49 -22.82
CA TYR A 230 7.17 -0.99 -21.62
C TYR A 230 8.17 -0.56 -20.54
N ALA A 231 9.31 -1.25 -20.42
CA ALA A 231 10.38 -0.82 -19.53
C ALA A 231 10.93 0.56 -19.95
N GLU A 232 11.13 0.80 -21.24
CA GLU A 232 11.54 2.11 -21.76
C GLU A 232 10.48 3.19 -21.48
N LYS A 233 9.21 2.88 -21.69
CA LYS A 233 8.10 3.81 -21.37
C LYS A 233 8.07 4.19 -19.89
N LEU A 234 8.23 3.20 -19.00
CA LEU A 234 8.30 3.44 -17.57
C LEU A 234 9.51 4.30 -17.19
N CYS A 235 10.71 3.97 -17.69
CA CYS A 235 11.91 4.75 -17.42
C CYS A 235 11.78 6.19 -17.95
N ARG A 236 11.19 6.38 -19.13
CA ARG A 236 10.96 7.70 -19.71
C ARG A 236 9.96 8.51 -18.87
N PHE A 237 8.84 7.89 -18.43
CA PHE A 237 7.91 8.51 -17.50
C PHE A 237 8.60 8.97 -16.20
N VAL A 238 9.42 8.09 -15.61
CA VAL A 238 10.15 8.44 -14.37
C VAL A 238 11.12 9.59 -14.60
N TYR A 239 11.86 9.57 -15.71
CA TYR A 239 12.80 10.65 -16.06
C TYR A 239 12.07 11.99 -16.28
N ASP A 240 11.00 11.99 -17.08
CA ASP A 240 10.28 13.21 -17.47
C ASP A 240 9.54 13.83 -16.27
N GLU A 241 8.95 13.01 -15.39
CA GLU A 241 8.09 13.48 -14.30
C GLU A 241 8.82 13.64 -12.96
N PHE A 242 9.91 12.90 -12.72
CA PHE A 242 10.63 12.92 -11.44
C PHE A 242 12.11 13.30 -11.54
N GLY A 243 12.66 13.38 -12.76
CA GLY A 243 14.08 13.65 -13.03
C GLY A 243 14.98 12.43 -12.82
N ASP A 244 16.28 12.60 -13.07
CA ASP A 244 17.28 11.52 -13.15
C ASP A 244 17.68 10.87 -11.81
N ARG A 245 17.20 11.39 -10.68
CA ARG A 245 17.62 10.96 -9.33
C ARG A 245 16.58 10.13 -8.56
N LYS A 246 15.50 9.74 -9.19
CA LYS A 246 14.50 8.83 -8.62
C LYS A 246 14.80 7.44 -9.15
N SER A 247 15.35 6.55 -8.32
CA SER A 247 15.79 5.26 -8.83
C SER A 247 14.64 4.36 -9.27
N VAL A 248 14.85 3.74 -10.41
CA VAL A 248 14.16 2.50 -10.82
C VAL A 248 15.11 1.34 -10.50
N VAL A 249 14.73 0.50 -9.56
CA VAL A 249 15.50 -0.68 -9.17
C VAL A 249 14.81 -1.93 -9.72
#